data_0a146d09668b4ff1c8d6fe5b90af210c
#
_entry.id   0a146d09668b4ff1c8d6fe5b90af210c
#
_cell.length_a   1.000
_cell.length_b   1.000
_cell.length_c   1.000
_cell.angle_alpha   90.00
_cell.angle_beta   90.00
_cell.angle_gamma   90.00
#
_symmetry.space_group_name_H-M   'P 1'
#
loop_
_entity.id
_entity.type
_entity.pdbx_description
1 polymer ?
#
loop_
_entity_poly.entity_id
_entity_poly.type
_entity_poly.pdbx_seq_one_letter_code
_entity_poly.pdbx_strand_id
1 'polypeptide(L)'
;MLQGIWLDDESDEILFKIQGDTIYYPDAENASVYFKIKKDTLYTYGKEISRYKIDKQADHIFWFHSLSDNIVKLHKSEDENDSFLMMGHRSTEAIPTYTEVTKRDSVVMYNGKRYRAYVYVNPSKKKVVKTSYSDDGISIDNVYYDNVMHICVYEGRKMIYGHDITKDMFSDVIPEEFLKNSILSDMDFYGVGKVGFRYQATVCIPESSVCNLVNLIVSFNGKLSIKIAQ
;
A
#
# COMPACT_ATOMS: atom_id res chain seq x y z
N MET A 1 -34.61 1.09 -0.52
CA MET A 1 -33.36 1.86 -0.40
C MET A 1 -32.25 0.96 0.09
N LEU A 2 -31.02 1.05 -0.43
CA LEU A 2 -29.92 0.09 -0.14
C LEU A 2 -29.24 0.24 1.24
N GLN A 3 -29.82 1.00 2.15
CA GLN A 3 -29.24 1.22 3.50
C GLN A 3 -29.24 -0.04 4.34
N GLY A 4 -28.13 -0.34 5.02
CA GLY A 4 -28.00 -1.49 5.93
C GLY A 4 -26.77 -2.33 5.64
N ILE A 5 -26.69 -3.50 6.28
CA ILE A 5 -25.62 -4.48 6.13
C ILE A 5 -26.07 -5.53 5.10
N TRP A 6 -25.16 -5.89 4.21
CA TRP A 6 -25.42 -6.80 3.11
C TRP A 6 -24.51 -8.02 3.22
N LEU A 7 -25.11 -9.20 3.22
CA LEU A 7 -24.46 -10.49 3.30
C LEU A 7 -24.54 -11.21 1.95
N ASP A 8 -23.54 -12.01 1.68
CA ASP A 8 -23.55 -12.93 0.54
C ASP A 8 -24.60 -14.02 0.74
N ASP A 9 -25.40 -14.32 -0.29
CA ASP A 9 -26.50 -15.28 -0.25
C ASP A 9 -26.05 -16.75 -0.06
N GLU A 10 -24.78 -17.06 -0.39
CA GLU A 10 -24.24 -18.43 -0.33
C GLU A 10 -23.45 -18.70 0.96
N SER A 11 -22.68 -17.72 1.43
CA SER A 11 -21.80 -17.87 2.59
C SER A 11 -22.36 -17.28 3.89
N ASP A 12 -23.39 -16.43 3.84
CA ASP A 12 -23.89 -15.62 4.94
C ASP A 12 -22.80 -14.70 5.56
N GLU A 13 -21.72 -14.42 4.81
CA GLU A 13 -20.68 -13.50 5.25
C GLU A 13 -21.05 -12.06 4.95
N ILE A 14 -20.69 -11.14 5.87
CA ILE A 14 -20.88 -9.71 5.66
C ILE A 14 -19.95 -9.22 4.56
N LEU A 15 -20.52 -8.76 3.45
CA LEU A 15 -19.73 -8.22 2.36
C LEU A 15 -19.46 -6.72 2.53
N PHE A 16 -20.47 -5.95 2.91
CA PHE A 16 -20.35 -4.52 3.21
C PHE A 16 -21.57 -3.94 3.93
N LYS A 17 -21.40 -2.74 4.46
CA LYS A 17 -22.48 -1.90 4.98
C LYS A 17 -22.64 -0.66 4.12
N ILE A 18 -23.89 -0.32 3.78
CA ILE A 18 -24.24 0.95 3.13
C ILE A 18 -24.83 1.89 4.18
N GLN A 19 -24.22 3.08 4.32
CA GLN A 19 -24.72 4.15 5.15
C GLN A 19 -24.61 5.48 4.41
N GLY A 20 -25.76 6.13 4.17
CA GLY A 20 -25.82 7.32 3.30
C GLY A 20 -25.46 6.97 1.86
N ASP A 21 -24.44 7.59 1.36
CA ASP A 21 -23.86 7.41 0.01
C ASP A 21 -22.48 6.73 0.04
N THR A 22 -22.18 6.02 1.14
CA THR A 22 -20.90 5.38 1.37
C THR A 22 -21.06 3.89 1.65
N ILE A 23 -20.18 3.08 1.06
CA ILE A 23 -20.01 1.66 1.31
C ILE A 23 -18.84 1.49 2.28
N TYR A 24 -19.05 0.74 3.36
CA TYR A 24 -18.04 0.38 4.36
C TYR A 24 -17.83 -1.14 4.31
N TYR A 25 -16.58 -1.55 4.28
CA TYR A 25 -16.19 -2.97 4.33
C TYR A 25 -15.95 -3.43 5.75
N PRO A 26 -16.04 -4.76 6.05
CA PRO A 26 -15.83 -5.29 7.39
C PRO A 26 -14.39 -5.12 7.89
N ASP A 27 -13.39 -5.16 7.01
CA ASP A 27 -11.99 -5.03 7.39
C ASP A 27 -11.54 -3.58 7.53
N ALA A 28 -10.82 -3.28 8.61
CA ALA A 28 -10.35 -1.93 8.91
C ALA A 28 -9.33 -1.37 7.92
N GLU A 29 -8.59 -2.26 7.23
CA GLU A 29 -7.63 -1.92 6.19
C GLU A 29 -8.29 -1.45 4.90
N ASN A 30 -9.55 -1.83 4.69
CA ASN A 30 -10.29 -1.52 3.47
C ASN A 30 -10.85 -0.10 3.54
N ALA A 31 -10.54 0.69 2.53
CA ALA A 31 -11.07 2.04 2.43
C ALA A 31 -12.57 2.04 2.12
N SER A 32 -13.34 2.82 2.88
CA SER A 32 -14.73 3.09 2.51
C SER A 32 -14.80 3.82 1.18
N VAL A 33 -15.83 3.52 0.37
CA VAL A 33 -15.97 4.12 -0.94
C VAL A 33 -17.31 4.86 -1.10
N TYR A 34 -17.27 6.04 -1.70
CA TYR A 34 -18.47 6.74 -2.12
C TYR A 34 -19.12 5.98 -3.28
N PHE A 35 -20.45 5.90 -3.31
CA PHE A 35 -21.17 5.28 -4.42
C PHE A 35 -22.33 6.13 -4.93
N LYS A 36 -22.73 5.83 -6.14
CA LYS A 36 -23.92 6.42 -6.78
C LYS A 36 -24.60 5.42 -7.72
N ILE A 37 -25.91 5.35 -7.66
CA ILE A 37 -26.67 4.57 -8.63
C ILE A 37 -27.19 5.51 -9.71
N LYS A 38 -26.96 5.14 -10.97
CA LYS A 38 -27.52 5.80 -12.14
C LYS A 38 -28.20 4.75 -13.00
N LYS A 39 -29.54 4.86 -13.11
CA LYS A 39 -30.38 3.84 -13.77
C LYS A 39 -30.18 2.47 -13.10
N ASP A 40 -29.68 1.49 -13.85
CA ASP A 40 -29.40 0.11 -13.47
C ASP A 40 -27.90 -0.15 -13.15
N THR A 41 -27.13 0.89 -12.86
CA THR A 41 -25.69 0.76 -12.64
C THR A 41 -25.28 1.40 -11.33
N LEU A 42 -24.59 0.61 -10.48
CA LEU A 42 -23.89 1.06 -9.30
C LEU A 42 -22.47 1.53 -9.72
N TYR A 43 -22.14 2.76 -9.40
CA TYR A 43 -20.82 3.35 -9.56
C TYR A 43 -20.16 3.48 -8.19
N THR A 44 -18.97 2.95 -8.02
CA THR A 44 -18.15 3.18 -6.83
C THR A 44 -16.96 4.07 -7.19
N TYR A 45 -16.64 5.01 -6.27
CA TYR A 45 -15.62 6.05 -6.48
C TYR A 45 -14.52 5.88 -5.45
N GLY A 46 -13.70 4.84 -5.62
CA GLY A 46 -12.48 4.60 -4.87
C GLY A 46 -11.28 5.24 -5.56
N LYS A 47 -10.12 4.60 -5.50
CA LYS A 47 -8.93 4.96 -6.28
C LYS A 47 -9.22 4.99 -7.77
N GLU A 48 -10.02 4.01 -8.22
CA GLU A 48 -10.58 3.93 -9.57
C GLU A 48 -12.11 3.94 -9.50
N ILE A 49 -12.74 4.30 -10.62
CA ILE A 49 -14.20 4.25 -10.74
C ILE A 49 -14.59 2.88 -11.27
N SER A 50 -15.27 2.10 -10.43
CA SER A 50 -15.83 0.81 -10.84
C SER A 50 -17.33 0.92 -11.15
N ARG A 51 -17.83 0.05 -12.02
CA ARG A 51 -19.20 0.04 -12.50
C ARG A 51 -19.75 -1.38 -12.42
N TYR A 52 -20.89 -1.52 -11.75
CA TYR A 52 -21.55 -2.79 -11.53
C TYR A 52 -22.98 -2.69 -12.05
N LYS A 53 -23.35 -3.52 -13.02
CA LYS A 53 -24.71 -3.56 -13.53
C LYS A 53 -25.61 -4.20 -12.47
N ILE A 54 -26.69 -3.52 -12.08
CA ILE A 54 -27.67 -4.04 -11.13
C ILE A 54 -28.59 -4.98 -11.90
N ASP A 55 -28.74 -6.20 -11.41
CA ASP A 55 -29.66 -7.21 -11.94
C ASP A 55 -30.99 -7.15 -11.18
N LYS A 56 -30.96 -7.06 -9.86
CA LYS A 56 -32.14 -6.99 -9.00
C LYS A 56 -31.91 -6.10 -7.79
N GLN A 57 -32.89 -5.26 -7.49
CA GLN A 57 -32.87 -4.42 -6.30
C GLN A 57 -34.24 -4.39 -5.64
N ALA A 58 -34.30 -4.80 -4.36
CA ALA A 58 -35.48 -4.71 -3.52
C ALA A 58 -35.04 -4.42 -2.07
N ASP A 59 -35.97 -4.28 -1.11
CA ASP A 59 -35.64 -3.89 0.26
C ASP A 59 -34.68 -4.84 0.97
N HIS A 60 -34.75 -6.15 0.67
CA HIS A 60 -33.91 -7.19 1.28
C HIS A 60 -33.04 -7.95 0.26
N ILE A 61 -33.02 -7.55 -1.00
CA ILE A 61 -32.30 -8.23 -2.09
C ILE A 61 -31.53 -7.19 -2.89
N PHE A 62 -30.24 -7.46 -3.12
CA PHE A 62 -29.41 -6.65 -4.00
C PHE A 62 -28.46 -7.53 -4.81
N TRP A 63 -28.77 -7.71 -6.10
CA TRP A 63 -27.99 -8.51 -7.02
C TRP A 63 -27.37 -7.62 -8.08
N PHE A 64 -26.11 -7.83 -8.37
CA PHE A 64 -25.39 -7.06 -9.39
C PHE A 64 -24.30 -7.92 -10.06
N HIS A 65 -23.89 -7.53 -11.26
CA HIS A 65 -22.78 -8.15 -11.95
C HIS A 65 -21.47 -7.62 -11.42
N SER A 66 -20.54 -8.52 -11.04
CA SER A 66 -19.15 -8.20 -10.72
C SER A 66 -18.40 -7.73 -11.96
N LEU A 67 -17.15 -7.30 -11.81
CA LEU A 67 -16.29 -6.91 -12.93
C LEU A 67 -15.93 -8.08 -13.85
N SER A 68 -16.04 -9.31 -13.38
CA SER A 68 -15.91 -10.56 -14.16
C SER A 68 -17.22 -11.08 -14.73
N ASP A 69 -18.29 -10.27 -14.67
CA ASP A 69 -19.66 -10.58 -15.15
C ASP A 69 -20.36 -11.71 -14.39
N ASN A 70 -19.85 -12.12 -13.22
CA ASN A 70 -20.56 -13.04 -12.33
C ASN A 70 -21.64 -12.28 -11.56
N ILE A 71 -22.76 -12.93 -11.28
CA ILE A 71 -23.84 -12.33 -10.48
C ILE A 71 -23.53 -12.51 -9.00
N VAL A 72 -23.25 -11.41 -8.32
CA VAL A 72 -23.16 -11.35 -6.85
C VAL A 72 -24.56 -11.17 -6.30
N LYS A 73 -24.99 -12.11 -5.45
CA LYS A 73 -26.31 -12.12 -4.85
C LYS A 73 -26.20 -11.81 -3.39
N LEU A 74 -26.87 -10.75 -2.95
CA LEU A 74 -26.85 -10.31 -1.57
C LEU A 74 -28.25 -10.25 -0.99
N HIS A 75 -28.35 -10.58 0.28
CA HIS A 75 -29.51 -10.30 1.11
C HIS A 75 -29.14 -9.32 2.23
N LYS A 76 -30.13 -8.60 2.72
CA LYS A 76 -29.95 -7.63 3.79
C LYS A 76 -30.00 -8.34 5.15
N SER A 77 -29.01 -8.06 6.02
CA SER A 77 -29.01 -8.55 7.40
C SER A 77 -30.23 -8.04 8.17
N GLU A 78 -30.83 -8.94 8.95
CA GLU A 78 -31.85 -8.65 9.95
C GLU A 78 -31.31 -8.85 11.40
N ASP A 79 -30.04 -9.31 11.55
CA ASP A 79 -29.40 -9.50 12.84
C ASP A 79 -28.79 -8.21 13.35
N GLU A 80 -29.27 -7.75 14.54
CA GLU A 80 -28.71 -6.55 15.20
C GLU A 80 -27.23 -6.73 15.59
N ASN A 81 -26.76 -7.98 15.79
CA ASN A 81 -25.37 -8.25 16.12
C ASN A 81 -24.40 -7.95 15.00
N ASP A 82 -24.81 -8.05 13.73
CA ASP A 82 -23.98 -7.73 12.58
C ASP A 82 -23.55 -6.26 12.60
N SER A 83 -24.35 -5.40 13.23
CA SER A 83 -23.99 -3.99 13.40
C SER A 83 -22.77 -3.81 14.30
N PHE A 84 -22.55 -4.68 15.29
CA PHE A 84 -21.37 -4.64 16.17
C PHE A 84 -20.10 -5.06 15.43
N LEU A 85 -20.19 -6.04 14.52
CA LEU A 85 -19.06 -6.46 13.69
C LEU A 85 -18.59 -5.33 12.78
N MET A 86 -19.49 -4.42 12.39
CA MET A 86 -19.19 -3.25 11.56
C MET A 86 -18.88 -1.98 12.37
N MET A 87 -19.08 -1.94 13.70
CA MET A 87 -18.88 -0.73 14.52
C MET A 87 -17.41 -0.42 14.82
N GLY A 88 -16.49 -1.35 14.66
CA GLY A 88 -15.03 -1.18 14.88
C GLY A 88 -14.35 -0.28 13.85
N HIS A 89 -14.96 -0.03 12.68
CA HIS A 89 -14.31 0.50 11.50
C HIS A 89 -14.71 1.96 11.19
N ARG A 90 -14.34 2.89 12.08
CA ARG A 90 -14.59 4.33 11.84
C ARG A 90 -13.51 5.04 11.02
N SER A 91 -12.36 4.43 10.86
CA SER A 91 -11.26 4.97 10.05
C SER A 91 -10.49 3.84 9.40
N THR A 92 -10.12 4.01 8.15
CA THR A 92 -9.25 3.08 7.45
C THR A 92 -7.93 2.98 8.20
N GLU A 93 -7.59 1.81 8.69
CA GLU A 93 -6.30 1.52 9.28
C GLU A 93 -5.33 1.14 8.14
N ALA A 94 -4.17 1.79 8.10
CA ALA A 94 -3.18 1.49 7.09
C ALA A 94 -2.24 0.40 7.58
N ILE A 95 -1.94 -0.56 6.71
CA ILE A 95 -1.06 -1.69 6.98
C ILE A 95 0.40 -1.21 6.95
N PRO A 96 1.14 -1.24 8.07
CA PRO A 96 2.53 -0.85 8.09
C PRO A 96 3.43 -2.01 7.66
N THR A 97 4.43 -1.74 6.82
CA THR A 97 5.51 -2.71 6.52
C THR A 97 6.45 -2.87 7.72
N TYR A 98 6.68 -1.77 8.43
CA TYR A 98 7.41 -1.72 9.68
C TYR A 98 6.56 -1.02 10.74
N THR A 99 6.54 -1.56 11.96
CA THR A 99 5.81 -0.97 13.09
C THR A 99 6.70 -0.03 13.92
N GLU A 100 8.01 -0.22 13.84
CA GLU A 100 9.01 0.54 14.58
C GLU A 100 10.27 0.79 13.74
N VAL A 101 11.07 1.74 14.19
CA VAL A 101 12.33 2.10 13.50
C VAL A 101 13.31 0.92 13.57
N THR A 102 13.69 0.42 12.42
CA THR A 102 14.72 -0.62 12.30
C THR A 102 16.06 -0.01 11.93
N LYS A 103 17.12 -0.37 12.65
CA LYS A 103 18.47 0.12 12.43
C LYS A 103 19.39 -1.00 11.99
N ARG A 104 20.11 -0.78 10.90
CA ARG A 104 21.21 -1.63 10.42
C ARG A 104 22.50 -0.85 10.45
N ASP A 105 23.57 -1.47 10.96
CA ASP A 105 24.89 -0.88 11.15
C ASP A 105 25.95 -1.79 10.52
N SER A 106 26.81 -1.22 9.71
CA SER A 106 27.87 -1.94 9.01
C SER A 106 29.22 -1.20 9.14
N VAL A 107 30.27 -1.94 9.45
CA VAL A 107 31.64 -1.44 9.49
C VAL A 107 32.44 -2.09 8.37
N VAL A 108 33.07 -1.28 7.53
CA VAL A 108 33.86 -1.75 6.39
C VAL A 108 35.23 -1.06 6.34
N MET A 109 36.22 -1.78 5.80
CA MET A 109 37.56 -1.26 5.55
C MET A 109 37.77 -1.08 4.06
N TYR A 110 38.29 0.07 3.63
CA TYR A 110 38.66 0.31 2.25
C TYR A 110 39.88 1.23 2.15
N ASN A 111 40.89 0.81 1.41
CA ASN A 111 42.16 1.54 1.27
C ASN A 111 42.78 1.95 2.61
N GLY A 112 42.78 1.04 3.60
CA GLY A 112 43.35 1.29 4.94
C GLY A 112 42.51 2.19 5.85
N LYS A 113 41.37 2.68 5.39
CA LYS A 113 40.44 3.54 6.17
C LYS A 113 39.23 2.75 6.65
N ARG A 114 38.75 3.09 7.85
CA ARG A 114 37.58 2.50 8.46
C ARG A 114 36.37 3.40 8.22
N TYR A 115 35.32 2.81 7.65
CA TYR A 115 34.03 3.46 7.43
C TYR A 115 32.93 2.78 8.22
N ARG A 116 31.92 3.54 8.59
CA ARG A 116 30.72 3.05 9.23
C ARG A 116 29.52 3.53 8.46
N ALA A 117 28.67 2.60 8.02
CA ALA A 117 27.47 2.87 7.26
C ALA A 117 26.23 2.45 8.03
N TYR A 118 25.19 3.27 8.00
CA TYR A 118 23.92 2.99 8.66
C TYR A 118 22.78 3.05 7.66
N VAL A 119 21.79 2.21 7.91
CA VAL A 119 20.46 2.31 7.35
C VAL A 119 19.46 2.32 8.49
N TYR A 120 18.61 3.33 8.53
CA TYR A 120 17.44 3.39 9.40
C TYR A 120 16.21 3.28 8.54
N VAL A 121 15.40 2.26 8.77
CA VAL A 121 14.08 2.13 8.18
C VAL A 121 13.10 2.83 9.11
N ASN A 122 12.51 3.92 8.66
CA ASN A 122 11.57 4.71 9.45
C ASN A 122 10.17 4.56 8.87
N PRO A 123 9.22 3.96 9.61
CA PRO A 123 7.81 3.95 9.22
C PRO A 123 7.31 5.38 9.02
N SER A 124 6.61 5.65 7.93
CA SER A 124 6.03 6.95 7.67
C SER A 124 4.50 6.90 7.79
N LYS A 125 3.86 8.05 7.84
CA LYS A 125 2.39 8.17 7.79
C LYS A 125 1.88 8.41 6.35
N LYS A 126 2.76 8.32 5.34
CA LYS A 126 2.39 8.48 3.94
C LYS A 126 1.65 7.23 3.48
N LYS A 127 0.38 7.39 3.16
CA LYS A 127 -0.49 6.30 2.72
C LYS A 127 -0.28 6.00 1.24
N VAL A 128 -0.32 4.72 0.90
CA VAL A 128 -0.34 4.19 -0.46
C VAL A 128 -1.57 3.32 -0.59
N VAL A 129 -2.40 3.58 -1.59
CA VAL A 129 -3.62 2.82 -1.83
C VAL A 129 -3.39 1.84 -2.96
N LYS A 130 -3.68 0.57 -2.74
CA LYS A 130 -3.68 -0.50 -3.75
C LYS A 130 -5.09 -1.05 -3.90
N THR A 131 -5.62 -1.00 -5.12
CA THR A 131 -6.88 -1.67 -5.45
C THR A 131 -6.63 -3.15 -5.65
N SER A 132 -7.39 -3.99 -4.98
CA SER A 132 -7.50 -5.43 -5.18
C SER A 132 -8.94 -5.79 -5.56
N TYR A 133 -9.18 -7.06 -5.83
CA TYR A 133 -10.52 -7.55 -6.14
C TYR A 133 -10.83 -8.74 -5.23
N SER A 134 -12.04 -8.74 -4.64
CA SER A 134 -12.53 -9.89 -3.90
C SER A 134 -12.75 -11.09 -4.84
N ASP A 135 -12.97 -12.26 -4.27
CA ASP A 135 -13.32 -13.47 -5.04
C ASP A 135 -14.61 -13.27 -5.84
N ASP A 136 -15.51 -12.43 -5.36
CA ASP A 136 -16.74 -12.02 -6.07
C ASP A 136 -16.51 -10.96 -7.16
N GLY A 137 -15.27 -10.51 -7.38
CA GLY A 137 -14.92 -9.51 -8.38
C GLY A 137 -15.36 -8.09 -8.01
N ILE A 138 -15.39 -7.76 -6.72
CA ILE A 138 -15.66 -6.41 -6.20
C ILE A 138 -14.33 -5.72 -5.97
N SER A 139 -14.18 -4.48 -6.43
CA SER A 139 -12.97 -3.70 -6.19
C SER A 139 -12.92 -3.19 -4.76
N ILE A 140 -11.79 -3.43 -4.09
CA ILE A 140 -11.53 -3.04 -2.70
C ILE A 140 -10.21 -2.29 -2.66
N ASP A 141 -10.20 -1.10 -2.04
CA ASP A 141 -8.99 -0.30 -1.84
C ASP A 141 -8.35 -0.61 -0.49
N ASN A 142 -7.18 -1.23 -0.52
CA ASN A 142 -6.35 -1.48 0.66
C ASN A 142 -5.36 -0.34 0.87
N VAL A 143 -5.11 0.03 2.11
CA VAL A 143 -4.23 1.14 2.47
C VAL A 143 -2.99 0.64 3.20
N TYR A 144 -1.81 1.06 2.73
CA TYR A 144 -0.51 0.71 3.28
C TYR A 144 0.25 1.96 3.70
N TYR A 145 1.18 1.83 4.64
CA TYR A 145 2.13 2.89 4.96
C TYR A 145 3.44 2.70 4.17
N ASP A 146 3.92 3.82 3.61
CA ASP A 146 5.25 3.90 3.00
C ASP A 146 6.33 4.09 4.09
N ASN A 147 7.59 3.90 3.75
CA ASN A 147 8.72 4.11 4.64
C ASN A 147 9.64 5.22 4.11
N VAL A 148 10.46 5.74 5.01
CA VAL A 148 11.57 6.64 4.71
C VAL A 148 12.84 5.96 5.20
N MET A 149 13.85 5.83 4.32
CA MET A 149 15.13 5.23 4.66
C MET A 149 16.15 6.33 4.93
N HIS A 150 16.62 6.44 6.17
CA HIS A 150 17.73 7.33 6.46
C HIS A 150 19.05 6.58 6.29
N ILE A 151 19.90 7.01 5.37
CA ILE A 151 21.23 6.44 5.18
C ILE A 151 22.30 7.43 5.56
N CYS A 152 23.36 6.94 6.24
CA CYS A 152 24.51 7.77 6.53
C CYS A 152 25.80 6.95 6.50
N VAL A 153 26.90 7.65 6.15
CA VAL A 153 28.25 7.10 6.08
C VAL A 153 29.22 8.02 6.82
N TYR A 154 30.08 7.42 7.62
CA TYR A 154 31.13 8.09 8.39
C TYR A 154 32.52 7.53 8.07
N GLU A 155 33.52 8.40 7.96
CA GLU A 155 34.96 8.10 8.08
C GLU A 155 35.42 8.54 9.48
N GLY A 156 35.62 7.58 10.40
CA GLY A 156 35.86 7.92 11.78
C GLY A 156 34.75 8.73 12.42
N ARG A 157 35.02 10.01 12.74
CA ARG A 157 34.00 10.96 13.27
C ARG A 157 33.40 11.88 12.20
N LYS A 158 33.95 11.89 10.99
CA LYS A 158 33.51 12.75 9.92
C LYS A 158 32.35 12.09 9.16
N MET A 159 31.20 12.76 9.12
CA MET A 159 30.09 12.35 8.25
C MET A 159 30.41 12.70 6.79
N ILE A 160 30.36 11.69 5.92
CA ILE A 160 30.52 11.84 4.47
C ILE A 160 29.16 12.13 3.83
N TYR A 161 28.12 11.42 4.30
CA TYR A 161 26.77 11.53 3.79
C TYR A 161 25.74 11.22 4.89
N GLY A 162 24.60 11.90 4.88
CA GLY A 162 23.49 11.63 5.79
C GLY A 162 22.22 12.28 5.26
N HIS A 163 21.30 11.49 4.69
CA HIS A 163 20.06 11.99 4.12
C HIS A 163 18.94 10.94 4.17
N ASP A 164 17.72 11.44 4.19
CA ASP A 164 16.52 10.64 4.01
C ASP A 164 16.33 10.31 2.52
N ILE A 165 16.04 9.04 2.26
CA ILE A 165 15.72 8.51 0.95
C ILE A 165 14.24 8.15 0.93
N THR A 166 13.51 8.69 -0.01
CA THR A 166 12.09 8.39 -0.26
C THR A 166 11.93 7.77 -1.65
N LYS A 167 10.86 7.03 -1.87
CA LYS A 167 10.61 6.41 -3.18
C LYS A 167 10.45 7.44 -4.31
N ASP A 168 9.99 8.66 -3.99
CA ASP A 168 9.81 9.72 -4.97
C ASP A 168 11.14 10.14 -5.63
N MET A 169 12.29 9.89 -4.95
CA MET A 169 13.63 10.12 -5.52
C MET A 169 14.00 9.15 -6.65
N PHE A 170 13.19 8.12 -6.88
CA PHE A 170 13.41 7.13 -7.91
C PHE A 170 12.62 7.38 -9.20
N SER A 171 11.95 8.52 -9.32
CA SER A 171 11.11 8.90 -10.47
C SER A 171 11.86 8.91 -11.82
N ASP A 172 13.17 9.13 -11.82
CA ASP A 172 13.99 9.09 -13.04
C ASP A 172 14.34 7.67 -13.49
N VAL A 173 14.15 6.65 -12.64
CA VAL A 173 14.57 5.26 -12.90
C VAL A 173 13.43 4.24 -12.75
N ILE A 174 12.33 4.61 -12.14
CA ILE A 174 11.12 3.79 -12.00
C ILE A 174 9.92 4.56 -12.55
N PRO A 175 9.05 3.92 -13.36
CA PRO A 175 7.84 4.57 -13.87
C PRO A 175 6.96 5.13 -12.73
N GLU A 176 6.44 6.34 -12.93
CA GLU A 176 5.61 7.04 -11.93
C GLU A 176 4.37 6.22 -11.51
N GLU A 177 3.75 5.52 -12.46
CA GLU A 177 2.60 4.66 -12.20
C GLU A 177 2.95 3.52 -11.24
N PHE A 178 4.14 2.92 -11.36
CA PHE A 178 4.61 1.93 -10.42
C PHE A 178 4.84 2.54 -9.03
N LEU A 179 5.50 3.71 -8.96
CA LEU A 179 5.77 4.41 -7.69
C LEU A 179 4.50 4.79 -6.95
N LYS A 180 3.42 5.14 -7.65
CA LYS A 180 2.11 5.45 -7.02
C LYS A 180 1.50 4.27 -6.28
N ASN A 181 1.77 3.04 -6.75
CA ASN A 181 1.20 1.81 -6.23
C ASN A 181 2.15 1.03 -5.31
N SER A 182 3.38 1.50 -5.13
CA SER A 182 4.44 0.81 -4.40
C SER A 182 4.80 1.52 -3.11
N ILE A 183 5.49 0.80 -2.24
CA ILE A 183 6.14 1.29 -1.02
C ILE A 183 7.66 1.09 -1.13
N LEU A 184 8.43 1.94 -0.48
CA LEU A 184 9.86 1.71 -0.24
C LEU A 184 9.98 0.66 0.87
N SER A 185 10.06 -0.62 0.47
CA SER A 185 9.91 -1.75 1.39
C SER A 185 11.14 -1.97 2.23
N ASP A 186 12.34 -1.82 1.65
CA ASP A 186 13.59 -2.10 2.36
C ASP A 186 14.78 -1.38 1.74
N MET A 187 15.91 -1.36 2.49
CA MET A 187 17.20 -0.88 2.03
C MET A 187 18.34 -1.58 2.75
N ASP A 188 19.34 -2.05 1.97
CA ASP A 188 20.53 -2.68 2.48
C ASP A 188 21.82 -1.96 2.04
N PHE A 189 22.83 -2.03 2.92
CA PHE A 189 24.19 -1.61 2.59
C PHE A 189 24.98 -2.79 2.02
N TYR A 190 25.48 -2.66 0.80
CA TYR A 190 26.20 -3.71 0.09
C TYR A 190 27.73 -3.58 0.14
N GLY A 191 28.25 -2.53 0.79
CA GLY A 191 29.69 -2.35 0.95
C GLY A 191 30.25 -1.14 0.23
N VAL A 192 31.57 -1.10 0.13
CA VAL A 192 32.36 -0.02 -0.45
C VAL A 192 33.21 -0.53 -1.61
N GLY A 193 33.34 0.26 -2.66
CA GLY A 193 34.17 -0.04 -3.82
C GLY A 193 34.86 1.20 -4.39
N LYS A 194 35.43 1.10 -5.58
CA LYS A 194 36.17 2.19 -6.22
C LYS A 194 35.36 3.48 -6.41
N VAL A 195 34.06 3.36 -6.60
CA VAL A 195 33.16 4.51 -6.88
C VAL A 195 32.51 5.08 -5.62
N GLY A 196 32.58 4.37 -4.48
CA GLY A 196 31.97 4.78 -3.22
C GLY A 196 31.22 3.67 -2.50
N PHE A 197 30.27 4.07 -1.66
CA PHE A 197 29.44 3.23 -0.79
C PHE A 197 28.17 2.83 -1.54
N ARG A 198 27.87 1.54 -1.56
CA ARG A 198 26.74 0.98 -2.31
C ARG A 198 25.62 0.57 -1.38
N TYR A 199 24.45 1.05 -1.68
CA TYR A 199 23.19 0.64 -1.08
C TYR A 199 22.27 0.10 -2.17
N GLN A 200 21.31 -0.73 -1.79
CA GLN A 200 20.23 -1.18 -2.66
C GLN A 200 18.91 -1.00 -1.95
N ALA A 201 18.02 -0.26 -2.58
CA ALA A 201 16.64 -0.08 -2.15
C ALA A 201 15.73 -1.09 -2.84
N THR A 202 14.75 -1.60 -2.12
CA THR A 202 13.69 -2.45 -2.63
C THR A 202 12.37 -1.68 -2.61
N VAL A 203 11.75 -1.51 -3.78
CA VAL A 203 10.48 -0.82 -3.96
C VAL A 203 9.47 -1.82 -4.49
N CYS A 204 8.47 -2.19 -3.69
CA CYS A 204 7.51 -3.24 -4.01
C CYS A 204 6.07 -2.75 -4.04
N ILE A 205 5.26 -3.36 -4.90
CA ILE A 205 3.81 -3.31 -4.76
C ILE A 205 3.44 -4.14 -3.52
N PRO A 206 2.72 -3.58 -2.53
CA PRO A 206 2.34 -4.31 -1.32
C PRO A 206 1.65 -5.63 -1.63
N GLU A 207 1.91 -6.66 -0.80
CA GLU A 207 1.33 -8.00 -0.95
C GLU A 207 1.49 -8.61 -2.35
N SER A 208 2.63 -8.35 -2.96
CA SER A 208 2.98 -8.96 -4.23
C SER A 208 4.48 -9.23 -4.32
N SER A 209 4.87 -10.10 -5.25
CA SER A 209 6.29 -10.36 -5.57
C SER A 209 6.87 -9.35 -6.57
N VAL A 210 6.09 -8.33 -6.96
CA VAL A 210 6.51 -7.37 -7.98
C VAL A 210 7.28 -6.23 -7.33
N CYS A 211 8.61 -6.26 -7.51
CA CYS A 211 9.53 -5.29 -6.92
C CYS A 211 10.50 -4.74 -7.96
N ASN A 212 10.94 -3.50 -7.75
CA ASN A 212 12.10 -2.93 -8.40
C ASN A 212 13.24 -2.79 -7.40
N LEU A 213 14.45 -3.16 -7.82
CA LEU A 213 15.66 -2.94 -7.06
C LEU A 213 16.38 -1.71 -7.61
N VAL A 214 16.78 -0.81 -6.72
CA VAL A 214 17.44 0.45 -7.06
C VAL A 214 18.80 0.51 -6.37
N ASN A 215 19.85 0.67 -7.14
CA ASN A 215 21.19 0.85 -6.63
C ASN A 215 21.46 2.34 -6.35
N LEU A 216 21.87 2.62 -5.12
CA LEU A 216 22.31 3.94 -4.69
C LEU A 216 23.82 3.90 -4.42
N ILE A 217 24.56 4.85 -4.96
CA ILE A 217 25.99 4.97 -4.76
C ILE A 217 26.28 6.34 -4.16
N VAL A 218 26.82 6.34 -2.96
CA VAL A 218 27.34 7.55 -2.30
C VAL A 218 28.86 7.59 -2.54
N SER A 219 29.31 8.58 -3.30
CA SER A 219 30.74 8.76 -3.56
C SER A 219 31.50 9.22 -2.31
N PHE A 220 32.83 9.09 -2.30
CA PHE A 220 33.68 9.53 -1.18
C PHE A 220 33.62 11.04 -0.86
N ASN A 221 33.12 11.84 -1.80
CA ASN A 221 32.87 13.28 -1.60
C ASN A 221 31.41 13.60 -1.25
N GLY A 222 30.61 12.58 -0.93
CA GLY A 222 29.22 12.74 -0.47
C GLY A 222 28.19 13.00 -1.57
N LYS A 223 28.47 12.68 -2.82
CA LYS A 223 27.49 12.81 -3.92
C LYS A 223 26.73 11.50 -4.12
N LEU A 224 25.39 11.58 -4.07
CA LEU A 224 24.49 10.45 -4.36
C LEU A 224 24.29 10.28 -5.86
N SER A 225 24.28 9.05 -6.33
CA SER A 225 23.78 8.66 -7.65
C SER A 225 22.83 7.46 -7.53
N ILE A 226 21.79 7.45 -8.35
CA ILE A 226 20.70 6.45 -8.31
C ILE A 226 20.60 5.80 -9.69
N LYS A 227 20.47 4.46 -9.73
CA LYS A 227 20.30 3.69 -10.97
C LYS A 227 19.44 2.47 -10.68
N ILE A 228 18.64 2.04 -11.67
CA ILE A 228 17.95 0.76 -11.56
C ILE A 228 18.99 -0.39 -11.48
N ALA A 229 18.73 -1.38 -10.65
CA ALA A 229 19.55 -2.59 -10.64
C ALA A 229 19.26 -3.42 -11.90
N GLN A 230 20.31 -3.85 -12.55
CA GLN A 230 20.23 -4.75 -13.72
C GLN A 230 20.19 -6.19 -13.28
#